data_3f40aa6f06d3a08a53c87c4a55f8f3a7
#
_entry.id   3f40aa6f06d3a08a53c87c4a55f8f3a7
#
_cell.length_a   1.000
_cell.length_b   1.000
_cell.length_c   1.000
_cell.angle_alpha   90.00
_cell.angle_beta   90.00
_cell.angle_gamma   90.00
#
_symmetry.space_group_name_H-M   'P 1'
#
loop_
_entity.id
_entity.type
_entity.pdbx_description
1 polymer ?
#
loop_
_entity_poly.entity_id
_entity_poly.type
_entity_poly.pdbx_seq_one_letter_code
_entity_poly.pdbx_strand_id
1 'polypeptide(L)'
;MVPFFIILTIIALIVILTLRKRYLVYQREAFIRRYSFPMGLFAKLKEQHSSLSSRDCQLVSRALRQYFLAHLNSNRRFVSMPSQVVDSLWHEFILYTKDYQAFCDKAFGQFMHHSPAVTLSKNKPSNEGLRRCWWYACKDDNINPQQPARLPLLFAIDQKLKIANGFHYLADCDGIRRLQMGSAATAAVVYCGGDFSSSSFDGGTEGFGDDGGSASSDSGGDSGGGDGGGGGCGGGD
;
A
#
# COMPACT_ATOMS: atom_id res chain seq x y z
N MET A 1 -47.65 10.59 14.10
CA MET A 1 -47.11 9.31 14.58
C MET A 1 -46.48 8.47 13.45
N VAL A 2 -47.14 8.33 12.30
CA VAL A 2 -46.58 7.57 11.15
C VAL A 2 -45.14 7.99 10.74
N PRO A 3 -44.79 9.28 10.57
CA PRO A 3 -43.44 9.66 10.17
C PRO A 3 -42.35 9.27 11.18
N PHE A 4 -42.69 9.27 12.47
CA PHE A 4 -41.73 8.86 13.51
C PHE A 4 -41.36 7.38 13.41
N PHE A 5 -42.31 6.49 13.18
CA PHE A 5 -42.05 5.07 13.00
C PHE A 5 -41.22 4.78 11.73
N ILE A 6 -41.47 5.53 10.65
CA ILE A 6 -40.71 5.43 9.41
C ILE A 6 -39.24 5.81 9.66
N ILE A 7 -38.98 6.91 10.36
CA ILE A 7 -37.60 7.33 10.70
C ILE A 7 -36.90 6.26 11.57
N LEU A 8 -37.58 5.74 12.58
CA LEU A 8 -37.04 4.72 13.47
C LEU A 8 -36.68 3.43 12.70
N THR A 9 -37.52 2.98 11.78
CA THR A 9 -37.24 1.80 10.95
C THR A 9 -36.07 2.02 10.01
N ILE A 10 -35.91 3.20 9.42
CA ILE A 10 -34.76 3.56 8.58
C ILE A 10 -33.46 3.53 9.40
N ILE A 11 -33.47 4.13 10.58
CA ILE A 11 -32.30 4.12 11.48
C ILE A 11 -31.93 2.69 11.87
N ALA A 12 -32.92 1.89 12.26
CA ALA A 12 -32.69 0.47 12.62
C ALA A 12 -32.08 -0.32 11.44
N LEU A 13 -32.57 -0.11 10.23
CA LEU A 13 -32.04 -0.73 9.01
C LEU A 13 -30.59 -0.32 8.76
N ILE A 14 -30.26 0.97 8.87
CA ILE A 14 -28.89 1.48 8.71
C ILE A 14 -27.95 0.84 9.75
N VAL A 15 -28.39 0.76 11.00
CA VAL A 15 -27.60 0.13 12.07
C VAL A 15 -27.36 -1.37 11.78
N ILE A 16 -28.40 -2.09 11.38
CA ILE A 16 -28.28 -3.52 11.01
C ILE A 16 -27.29 -3.70 9.86
N LEU A 17 -27.41 -2.90 8.81
CA LEU A 17 -26.51 -2.99 7.64
C LEU A 17 -25.06 -2.66 8.00
N THR A 18 -24.83 -1.66 8.85
CA THR A 18 -23.46 -1.30 9.31
C THR A 18 -22.87 -2.37 10.20
N LEU A 19 -23.63 -2.94 11.13
CA LEU A 19 -23.19 -4.06 11.98
C LEU A 19 -22.88 -5.31 11.14
N ARG A 20 -23.74 -5.64 10.16
CA ARG A 20 -23.51 -6.76 9.24
C ARG A 20 -22.22 -6.55 8.42
N LYS A 21 -21.99 -5.33 7.90
CA LYS A 21 -20.75 -5.01 7.18
C LYS A 21 -19.51 -5.20 8.06
N ARG A 22 -19.53 -4.68 9.29
CA ARG A 22 -18.43 -4.85 10.27
C ARG A 22 -18.19 -6.32 10.61
N TYR A 23 -19.25 -7.09 10.83
CA TYR A 23 -19.13 -8.52 11.10
C TYR A 23 -18.50 -9.29 9.94
N LEU A 24 -18.89 -9.00 8.69
CA LEU A 24 -18.31 -9.62 7.50
C LEU A 24 -16.80 -9.28 7.37
N VAL A 25 -16.40 -8.03 7.61
CA VAL A 25 -14.98 -7.65 7.59
C VAL A 25 -14.22 -8.42 8.67
N TYR A 26 -14.73 -8.50 9.88
CA TYR A 26 -14.11 -9.26 10.98
C TYR A 26 -13.93 -10.74 10.64
N GLN A 27 -14.94 -11.39 10.04
CA GLN A 27 -14.85 -12.78 9.60
C GLN A 27 -13.77 -12.97 8.52
N ARG A 28 -13.68 -12.05 7.59
CA ARG A 28 -12.67 -12.05 6.52
C ARG A 28 -11.26 -11.84 7.07
N GLU A 29 -11.07 -10.92 8.00
CA GLU A 29 -9.79 -10.75 8.70
C GLU A 29 -9.37 -12.02 9.42
N ALA A 30 -10.28 -12.62 10.20
CA ALA A 30 -10.00 -13.86 10.91
C ALA A 30 -9.63 -15.01 9.95
N PHE A 31 -10.28 -15.07 8.79
CA PHE A 31 -9.95 -16.03 7.75
C PHE A 31 -8.54 -15.79 7.20
N ILE A 32 -8.18 -14.56 6.79
CA ILE A 32 -6.85 -14.24 6.27
C ILE A 32 -5.75 -14.56 7.30
N ARG A 33 -5.96 -14.20 8.56
CA ARG A 33 -4.98 -14.44 9.63
C ARG A 33 -4.72 -15.93 9.87
N ARG A 34 -5.73 -16.78 9.71
CA ARG A 34 -5.66 -18.24 9.96
C ARG A 34 -5.44 -19.06 8.69
N TYR A 35 -5.37 -18.41 7.52
CA TYR A 35 -5.24 -19.14 6.26
C TYR A 35 -3.96 -19.97 6.20
N SER A 36 -4.10 -21.26 5.90
CA SER A 36 -2.96 -22.15 5.65
C SER A 36 -2.67 -22.18 4.15
N PHE A 37 -1.48 -21.75 3.79
CA PHE A 37 -1.06 -21.75 2.40
C PHE A 37 -0.89 -23.19 1.87
N PRO A 38 -1.02 -23.42 0.54
CA PRO A 38 -0.83 -24.73 -0.06
C PRO A 38 0.51 -25.37 0.28
N MET A 39 0.50 -26.72 0.40
CA MET A 39 1.73 -27.47 0.56
C MET A 39 2.64 -27.28 -0.67
N GLY A 40 3.93 -27.15 -0.46
CA GLY A 40 4.90 -26.90 -1.53
C GLY A 40 5.17 -25.43 -1.85
N LEU A 41 4.27 -24.49 -1.46
CA LEU A 41 4.49 -23.06 -1.71
C LEU A 41 5.84 -22.56 -1.14
N PHE A 42 6.19 -22.98 0.09
CA PHE A 42 7.46 -22.59 0.71
C PHE A 42 8.67 -23.26 0.05
N ALA A 43 8.51 -24.45 -0.54
CA ALA A 43 9.57 -25.08 -1.32
C ALA A 43 9.89 -24.24 -2.57
N LYS A 44 8.86 -23.77 -3.27
CA LYS A 44 9.03 -22.87 -4.42
C LYS A 44 9.69 -21.54 -4.05
N LEU A 45 9.30 -20.94 -2.93
CA LEU A 45 9.97 -19.74 -2.44
C LEU A 45 11.45 -19.98 -2.15
N LYS A 46 11.82 -21.15 -1.58
CA LYS A 46 13.22 -21.51 -1.30
C LYS A 46 14.02 -21.81 -2.59
N GLU A 47 13.39 -22.27 -3.65
CA GLU A 47 14.05 -22.43 -4.96
C GLU A 47 14.51 -21.07 -5.49
N GLN A 48 13.71 -20.01 -5.30
CA GLN A 48 14.06 -18.64 -5.71
C GLN A 48 15.00 -17.94 -4.73
N HIS A 49 14.85 -18.23 -3.44
CA HIS A 49 15.61 -17.60 -2.33
C HIS A 49 16.23 -18.69 -1.46
N SER A 50 17.32 -19.30 -1.93
CA SER A 50 17.96 -20.48 -1.29
C SER A 50 18.48 -20.22 0.13
N SER A 51 18.72 -18.97 0.50
CA SER A 51 19.18 -18.58 1.84
C SER A 51 18.09 -18.64 2.92
N LEU A 52 16.81 -18.77 2.53
CA LEU A 52 15.70 -18.73 3.48
C LEU A 52 15.54 -20.04 4.25
N SER A 53 15.51 -19.94 5.57
CA SER A 53 15.10 -21.03 6.44
C SER A 53 13.59 -21.26 6.42
N SER A 54 13.11 -22.39 6.97
CA SER A 54 11.67 -22.62 7.12
C SER A 54 10.98 -21.57 8.01
N ARG A 55 11.70 -21.05 9.01
CA ARG A 55 11.21 -19.98 9.88
C ARG A 55 11.06 -18.67 9.12
N ASP A 56 11.99 -18.37 8.21
CA ASP A 56 11.92 -17.18 7.36
C ASP A 56 10.73 -17.26 6.40
N CYS A 57 10.46 -18.42 5.79
CA CYS A 57 9.28 -18.63 4.95
C CYS A 57 7.97 -18.39 5.73
N GLN A 58 7.90 -18.81 7.00
CA GLN A 58 6.75 -18.48 7.86
C GLN A 58 6.64 -16.99 8.12
N LEU A 59 7.76 -16.28 8.29
CA LEU A 59 7.79 -14.83 8.47
C LEU A 59 7.30 -14.12 7.21
N VAL A 60 7.76 -14.56 6.01
CA VAL A 60 7.28 -14.04 4.72
C VAL A 60 5.77 -14.28 4.56
N SER A 61 5.28 -15.45 4.96
CA SER A 61 3.83 -15.75 4.89
C SER A 61 3.00 -14.85 5.84
N ARG A 62 3.56 -14.43 6.97
CA ARG A 62 2.91 -13.45 7.85
C ARG A 62 2.87 -12.07 7.19
N ALA A 63 3.95 -11.65 6.55
CA ALA A 63 3.98 -10.39 5.82
C ALA A 63 3.00 -10.39 4.63
N LEU A 64 2.85 -11.51 3.92
CA LEU A 64 1.83 -11.64 2.86
C LEU A 64 0.41 -11.54 3.41
N ARG A 65 0.12 -12.12 4.59
CA ARG A 65 -1.18 -11.91 5.25
C ARG A 65 -1.40 -10.44 5.62
N GLN A 66 -0.36 -9.75 6.10
CA GLN A 66 -0.43 -8.32 6.41
C GLN A 66 -0.76 -7.49 5.16
N TYR A 67 -0.19 -7.84 4.00
CA TYR A 67 -0.53 -7.23 2.71
C TYR A 67 -2.02 -7.45 2.34
N PHE A 68 -2.51 -8.68 2.47
CA PHE A 68 -3.93 -8.99 2.20
C PHE A 68 -4.88 -8.29 3.19
N LEU A 69 -4.48 -8.13 4.44
CA LEU A 69 -5.22 -7.34 5.42
C LEU A 69 -5.25 -5.86 5.08
N ALA A 70 -4.14 -5.31 4.58
CA ALA A 70 -4.10 -3.92 4.11
C ALA A 70 -5.07 -3.72 2.93
N HIS A 71 -5.13 -4.65 1.98
CA HIS A 71 -6.10 -4.62 0.88
C HIS A 71 -7.55 -4.71 1.38
N LEU A 72 -7.87 -5.66 2.27
CA LEU A 72 -9.21 -5.80 2.83
C LEU A 72 -9.65 -4.53 3.57
N ASN A 73 -8.80 -4.02 4.47
CA ASN A 73 -9.13 -2.91 5.36
C ASN A 73 -9.16 -1.55 4.65
N SER A 74 -8.50 -1.45 3.49
CA SER A 74 -8.62 -0.30 2.59
C SER A 74 -9.92 -0.29 1.76
N ASN A 75 -10.93 -1.07 2.13
CA ASN A 75 -12.13 -1.29 1.32
C ASN A 75 -11.82 -1.92 -0.05
N ARG A 76 -10.78 -2.75 -0.14
CA ARG A 76 -10.31 -3.40 -1.37
C ARG A 76 -9.87 -2.39 -2.45
N ARG A 77 -9.43 -1.20 -2.02
CA ARG A 77 -8.74 -0.26 -2.90
C ARG A 77 -7.36 -0.81 -3.26
N PHE A 78 -6.81 -0.34 -4.33
CA PHE A 78 -5.46 -0.70 -4.75
C PHE A 78 -4.44 -0.42 -3.64
N VAL A 79 -3.58 -1.40 -3.37
CA VAL A 79 -2.39 -1.31 -2.50
C VAL A 79 -1.18 -1.80 -3.29
N SER A 80 -0.05 -1.11 -3.16
CA SER A 80 1.20 -1.52 -3.80
C SER A 80 1.97 -2.49 -2.90
N MET A 81 2.64 -3.47 -3.50
CA MET A 81 3.49 -4.42 -2.79
C MET A 81 4.83 -3.76 -2.43
N PRO A 82 5.20 -3.68 -1.14
CA PRO A 82 6.42 -3.02 -0.70
C PRO A 82 7.60 -3.97 -0.48
N SER A 83 7.51 -5.24 -0.83
CA SER A 83 8.54 -6.24 -0.52
C SER A 83 8.73 -7.22 -1.67
N GLN A 84 9.98 -7.42 -2.08
CA GLN A 84 10.34 -8.35 -3.15
C GLN A 84 10.09 -9.81 -2.74
N VAL A 85 10.49 -10.20 -1.54
CA VAL A 85 10.32 -11.59 -1.10
C VAL A 85 8.85 -11.96 -0.88
N VAL A 86 8.03 -10.98 -0.45
CA VAL A 86 6.58 -11.18 -0.29
C VAL A 86 5.91 -11.26 -1.65
N ASP A 87 6.36 -10.45 -2.60
CA ASP A 87 5.90 -10.50 -4.00
C ASP A 87 6.20 -11.85 -4.64
N SER A 88 7.42 -12.38 -4.45
CA SER A 88 7.80 -13.72 -4.90
C SER A 88 6.85 -14.81 -4.33
N LEU A 89 6.54 -14.74 -3.03
CA LEU A 89 5.60 -15.70 -2.41
C LEU A 89 4.18 -15.54 -2.97
N TRP A 90 3.74 -14.31 -3.21
CA TRP A 90 2.42 -14.06 -3.78
C TRP A 90 2.33 -14.54 -5.23
N HIS A 91 3.35 -14.33 -6.05
CA HIS A 91 3.44 -14.88 -7.40
C HIS A 91 3.27 -16.40 -7.40
N GLU A 92 4.02 -17.10 -6.55
CA GLU A 92 3.88 -18.56 -6.44
C GLU A 92 2.48 -18.96 -5.97
N PHE A 93 1.86 -18.20 -5.05
CA PHE A 93 0.49 -18.52 -4.60
C PHE A 93 -0.55 -18.34 -5.70
N ILE A 94 -0.40 -17.36 -6.58
CA ILE A 94 -1.29 -17.15 -7.73
C ILE A 94 -1.26 -18.34 -8.68
N LEU A 95 -0.11 -19.01 -8.83
CA LEU A 95 0.01 -20.20 -9.68
C LEU A 95 -0.81 -21.39 -9.16
N TYR A 96 -1.14 -21.43 -7.87
CA TYR A 96 -2.15 -22.34 -7.30
C TYR A 96 -3.56 -21.80 -7.58
N THR A 97 -3.91 -21.69 -8.84
CA THR A 97 -5.06 -20.92 -9.33
C THR A 97 -6.39 -21.22 -8.62
N LYS A 98 -6.69 -22.50 -8.35
CA LYS A 98 -7.91 -22.92 -7.64
C LYS A 98 -7.91 -22.46 -6.17
N ASP A 99 -6.78 -22.65 -5.48
CA ASP A 99 -6.63 -22.27 -4.08
C ASP A 99 -6.64 -20.75 -3.94
N TYR A 100 -5.98 -20.05 -4.87
CA TYR A 100 -5.96 -18.60 -4.90
C TYR A 100 -7.35 -18.01 -5.19
N GLN A 101 -8.10 -18.55 -6.15
CA GLN A 101 -9.48 -18.14 -6.41
C GLN A 101 -10.35 -18.34 -5.16
N ALA A 102 -10.32 -19.54 -4.56
CA ALA A 102 -11.09 -19.84 -3.36
C ALA A 102 -10.69 -18.95 -2.16
N PHE A 103 -9.40 -18.59 -2.05
CA PHE A 103 -8.92 -17.63 -1.07
C PHE A 103 -9.53 -16.25 -1.32
N CYS A 104 -9.42 -15.72 -2.53
CA CYS A 104 -9.94 -14.39 -2.90
C CYS A 104 -11.44 -14.28 -2.65
N ASP A 105 -12.22 -15.28 -3.00
CA ASP A 105 -13.67 -15.31 -2.80
C ASP A 105 -14.04 -15.21 -1.31
N LYS A 106 -13.33 -15.94 -0.45
CA LYS A 106 -13.56 -15.90 1.00
C LYS A 106 -13.00 -14.65 1.66
N ALA A 107 -11.80 -14.24 1.27
CA ALA A 107 -11.10 -13.09 1.86
C ALA A 107 -11.70 -11.76 1.44
N PHE A 108 -12.01 -11.61 0.16
CA PHE A 108 -12.39 -10.32 -0.42
C PHE A 108 -13.80 -10.31 -1.02
N GLY A 109 -14.32 -11.49 -1.42
CA GLY A 109 -15.55 -11.63 -2.18
C GLY A 109 -15.40 -11.20 -3.65
N GLN A 110 -14.17 -11.03 -4.11
CA GLN A 110 -13.79 -10.73 -5.48
C GLN A 110 -12.35 -11.16 -5.72
N PHE A 111 -11.99 -11.41 -6.97
CA PHE A 111 -10.61 -11.74 -7.33
C PHE A 111 -9.68 -10.56 -7.11
N MET A 112 -8.52 -10.80 -6.51
CA MET A 112 -7.47 -9.81 -6.35
C MET A 112 -6.41 -10.01 -7.44
N HIS A 113 -6.40 -9.10 -8.42
CA HIS A 113 -5.41 -9.14 -9.48
C HIS A 113 -4.03 -8.73 -8.96
N HIS A 114 -3.01 -9.45 -9.42
CA HIS A 114 -1.63 -9.07 -9.12
C HIS A 114 -1.26 -7.82 -9.92
N SER A 115 -0.67 -6.87 -9.23
CA SER A 115 0.01 -5.72 -9.85
C SER A 115 1.46 -5.76 -9.42
N PRO A 116 2.43 -5.74 -10.36
CA PRO A 116 3.84 -5.80 -10.03
C PRO A 116 4.24 -4.80 -8.95
N ALA A 117 5.25 -5.17 -8.15
CA ALA A 117 5.82 -4.27 -7.17
C ALA A 117 6.23 -2.95 -7.84
N VAL A 118 5.67 -1.85 -7.39
CA VAL A 118 5.92 -0.54 -7.97
C VAL A 118 6.89 0.19 -7.07
N THR A 119 8.09 0.44 -7.60
CA THR A 119 9.01 1.40 -6.98
C THR A 119 8.33 2.76 -6.91
N LEU A 120 8.60 3.52 -5.85
CA LEU A 120 8.17 4.92 -5.74
C LEU A 120 8.58 5.65 -7.02
N SER A 121 7.62 5.93 -7.85
CA SER A 121 7.83 6.71 -9.07
C SER A 121 7.35 8.14 -8.80
N LYS A 122 7.76 9.07 -9.67
CA LYS A 122 7.22 10.44 -9.64
C LYS A 122 5.71 10.48 -9.94
N ASN A 123 5.08 9.33 -10.22
CA ASN A 123 3.66 9.22 -10.53
C ASN A 123 2.83 9.05 -9.25
N LYS A 124 1.96 10.02 -8.96
CA LYS A 124 1.05 10.04 -7.79
C LYS A 124 0.25 8.75 -7.56
N PRO A 125 -0.35 8.06 -8.57
CA PRO A 125 -1.17 6.88 -8.32
C PRO A 125 -0.43 5.70 -7.70
N SER A 126 0.85 5.47 -8.07
CA SER A 126 1.64 4.37 -7.51
C SER A 126 2.02 4.64 -6.05
N ASN A 127 2.29 5.89 -5.72
CA ASN A 127 2.61 6.30 -4.36
C ASN A 127 1.40 6.16 -3.43
N GLU A 128 0.19 6.41 -3.93
CA GLU A 128 -1.04 6.25 -3.16
C GLU A 128 -1.24 4.80 -2.69
N GLY A 129 -1.02 3.83 -3.56
CA GLY A 129 -1.12 2.42 -3.20
C GLY A 129 -0.14 2.02 -2.11
N LEU A 130 1.10 2.53 -2.18
CA LEU A 130 2.13 2.25 -1.20
C LEU A 130 1.84 2.92 0.16
N ARG A 131 1.42 4.18 0.14
CA ARG A 131 1.02 4.93 1.35
C ARG A 131 -0.18 4.26 2.05
N ARG A 132 -1.17 3.80 1.28
CA ARG A 132 -2.31 3.05 1.81
C ARG A 132 -1.86 1.73 2.43
N CYS A 133 -0.95 1.01 1.77
CA CYS A 133 -0.36 -0.21 2.31
C CYS A 133 0.36 0.07 3.63
N TRP A 134 1.17 1.13 3.70
CA TRP A 134 1.86 1.59 4.90
C TRP A 134 0.90 1.83 6.07
N TRP A 135 -0.15 2.62 5.82
CA TRP A 135 -1.13 2.98 6.85
C TRP A 135 -1.74 1.75 7.52
N TYR A 136 -2.21 0.79 6.71
CA TYR A 136 -2.85 -0.40 7.24
C TYR A 136 -1.86 -1.41 7.82
N ALA A 137 -0.66 -1.53 7.27
CA ALA A 137 0.40 -2.37 7.83
C ALA A 137 0.85 -1.85 9.20
N CYS A 138 1.00 -0.54 9.36
CA CYS A 138 1.30 0.08 10.65
C CYS A 138 0.18 -0.19 11.67
N LYS A 139 -1.08 -0.03 11.28
CA LYS A 139 -2.22 -0.32 12.16
C LYS A 139 -2.28 -1.78 12.59
N ASP A 140 -1.98 -2.72 11.68
CA ASP A 140 -1.95 -4.15 11.99
C ASP A 140 -0.87 -4.50 13.01
N ASP A 141 0.27 -3.83 12.97
CA ASP A 141 1.39 -4.00 13.91
C ASP A 141 1.32 -3.07 15.14
N ASN A 142 0.21 -2.34 15.33
CA ASN A 142 0.02 -1.34 16.39
C ASN A 142 1.13 -0.26 16.41
N ILE A 143 1.49 0.24 15.25
CA ILE A 143 2.45 1.31 15.05
C ILE A 143 1.69 2.58 14.65
N ASN A 144 2.09 3.74 15.20
CA ASN A 144 1.57 5.01 14.72
C ASN A 144 2.14 5.29 13.31
N PRO A 145 1.31 5.34 12.25
CA PRO A 145 1.80 5.54 10.89
C PRO A 145 2.41 6.92 10.66
N GLN A 146 2.04 7.93 11.45
CA GLN A 146 2.54 9.31 11.34
C GLN A 146 3.88 9.49 12.06
N GLN A 147 4.13 8.72 13.13
CA GLN A 147 5.35 8.76 13.93
C GLN A 147 5.79 7.33 14.22
N PRO A 148 6.29 6.61 13.22
CA PRO A 148 6.61 5.19 13.38
C PRO A 148 7.87 5.00 14.22
N ALA A 149 7.75 4.35 15.37
CA ALA A 149 8.90 3.97 16.18
C ALA A 149 9.71 2.80 15.56
N ARG A 150 9.10 2.05 14.64
CA ARG A 150 9.71 0.93 13.90
C ARG A 150 8.95 0.70 12.60
N LEU A 151 9.54 -0.06 11.69
CA LEU A 151 8.85 -0.50 10.48
C LEU A 151 7.84 -1.61 10.78
N PRO A 152 6.66 -1.63 10.12
CA PRO A 152 5.80 -2.79 10.11
C PRO A 152 6.47 -3.96 9.38
N LEU A 153 6.08 -5.20 9.72
CA LEU A 153 6.75 -6.40 9.22
C LEU A 153 6.88 -6.42 7.69
N LEU A 154 5.82 -6.09 6.98
CA LEU A 154 5.77 -6.10 5.52
C LEU A 154 6.82 -5.17 4.87
N PHE A 155 7.15 -4.06 5.51
CA PHE A 155 8.16 -3.10 5.03
C PHE A 155 9.57 -3.41 5.54
N ALA A 156 9.69 -4.15 6.63
CA ALA A 156 10.99 -4.48 7.23
C ALA A 156 11.59 -5.77 6.68
N ILE A 157 10.80 -6.62 6.03
CA ILE A 157 11.14 -8.03 5.82
C ILE A 157 12.28 -8.25 4.84
N ASP A 158 12.35 -7.48 3.76
CA ASP A 158 13.43 -7.61 2.77
C ASP A 158 14.80 -7.31 3.40
N GLN A 159 14.89 -6.23 4.16
CA GLN A 159 16.09 -5.86 4.88
C GLN A 159 16.43 -6.89 5.97
N LYS A 160 15.43 -7.34 6.73
CA LYS A 160 15.60 -8.33 7.80
C LYS A 160 16.13 -9.66 7.28
N LEU A 161 15.70 -10.09 6.11
CA LEU A 161 16.10 -11.34 5.47
C LEU A 161 17.27 -11.15 4.48
N LYS A 162 17.80 -9.93 4.36
CA LYS A 162 18.91 -9.58 3.45
C LYS A 162 18.63 -10.02 2.01
N ILE A 163 17.42 -9.72 1.52
CA ILE A 163 17.00 -10.08 0.17
C ILE A 163 17.81 -9.29 -0.85
N ALA A 164 18.44 -10.00 -1.79
CA ALA A 164 19.12 -9.38 -2.91
C ALA A 164 18.11 -8.54 -3.73
N ASN A 165 18.41 -7.28 -3.99
CA ASN A 165 17.53 -6.31 -4.63
C ASN A 165 16.21 -6.03 -3.88
N GLY A 166 16.14 -6.36 -2.59
CA GLY A 166 15.01 -6.04 -1.73
C GLY A 166 14.85 -4.53 -1.51
N PHE A 167 13.65 -4.12 -1.15
CA PHE A 167 13.39 -2.72 -0.83
C PHE A 167 13.89 -2.38 0.58
N HIS A 168 14.47 -1.19 0.72
CA HIS A 168 14.99 -0.69 1.98
C HIS A 168 14.17 0.51 2.44
N TYR A 169 13.60 0.38 3.62
CA TYR A 169 12.81 1.42 4.28
C TYR A 169 13.45 1.79 5.62
N LEU A 170 13.25 3.03 6.05
CA LEU A 170 13.58 3.51 7.40
C LEU A 170 12.32 4.06 8.05
N ALA A 171 12.18 3.84 9.34
CA ALA A 171 11.03 4.35 10.09
C ALA A 171 11.06 5.87 10.18
N ASP A 172 12.25 6.43 10.44
CA ASP A 172 12.50 7.86 10.54
C ASP A 172 13.80 8.21 9.81
N CYS A 173 13.78 9.29 9.04
CA CYS A 173 14.93 9.77 8.26
C CYS A 173 15.46 11.12 8.70
N ASP A 174 14.93 11.74 9.73
CA ASP A 174 15.36 13.08 10.15
C ASP A 174 16.85 13.15 10.51
N GLY A 175 17.40 12.02 11.03
CA GLY A 175 18.84 11.90 11.28
C GLY A 175 19.69 11.75 10.02
N ILE A 176 19.17 11.06 9.01
CA ILE A 176 19.93 10.67 7.81
C ILE A 176 19.92 11.78 6.76
N ARG A 177 18.80 12.50 6.60
CA ARG A 177 18.75 13.68 5.72
C ARG A 177 19.82 14.72 6.07
N ARG A 178 20.16 14.85 7.36
CA ARG A 178 21.25 15.75 7.81
C ARG A 178 22.63 15.24 7.44
N LEU A 179 22.84 13.92 7.36
CA LEU A 179 24.13 13.30 7.02
C LEU A 179 24.36 13.22 5.51
N GLN A 180 23.32 13.04 4.70
CA GLN A 180 23.43 12.91 3.24
C GLN A 180 23.65 14.26 2.51
N MET A 181 23.38 15.39 3.13
CA MET A 181 23.75 16.71 2.56
C MET A 181 25.27 16.92 2.43
N GLY A 182 26.08 16.00 2.92
CA GLY A 182 27.55 16.12 2.93
C GLY A 182 28.34 15.09 2.12
N SER A 183 27.70 14.09 1.46
CA SER A 183 28.46 13.03 0.79
C SER A 183 27.72 12.51 -0.46
N ALA A 184 28.31 12.76 -1.62
CA ALA A 184 27.93 12.19 -2.91
C ALA A 184 28.40 10.72 -2.98
N ALA A 185 27.69 9.80 -2.33
CA ALA A 185 27.89 8.36 -2.51
C ALA A 185 26.63 7.79 -3.14
N THR A 186 26.82 6.89 -4.09
CA THR A 186 25.80 6.05 -4.74
C THR A 186 24.96 5.31 -3.69
N ALA A 187 23.99 6.01 -3.12
CA ALA A 187 23.13 5.47 -2.10
C ALA A 187 22.00 4.67 -2.78
N ALA A 188 21.83 3.41 -2.38
CA ALA A 188 20.60 2.69 -2.61
C ALA A 188 19.41 3.58 -2.22
N VAL A 189 18.38 3.61 -3.05
CA VAL A 189 17.20 4.45 -2.78
C VAL A 189 16.57 3.96 -1.49
N VAL A 190 16.67 4.78 -0.44
CA VAL A 190 16.10 4.49 0.87
C VAL A 190 14.80 5.28 1.02
N TYR A 191 13.72 4.59 1.30
CA TYR A 191 12.40 5.19 1.49
C TYR A 191 12.10 5.41 2.96
N CYS A 192 11.59 6.58 3.30
CA CYS A 192 11.30 6.96 4.67
C CYS A 192 9.85 6.72 5.06
N GLY A 193 9.62 6.13 6.23
CA GLY A 193 8.27 5.95 6.78
C GLY A 193 7.54 7.27 6.98
N GLY A 194 8.25 8.34 7.36
CA GLY A 194 7.71 9.69 7.45
C GLY A 194 7.14 10.22 6.13
N ASP A 195 7.70 9.80 4.97
CA ASP A 195 7.19 10.20 3.66
C ASP A 195 5.83 9.53 3.33
N PHE A 196 5.44 8.53 4.10
CA PHE A 196 4.15 7.84 4.02
C PHE A 196 3.15 8.32 5.07
N SER A 197 3.47 9.36 5.85
CA SER A 197 2.57 9.87 6.89
C SER A 197 1.24 10.37 6.29
N SER A 198 0.13 10.06 6.95
CA SER A 198 -1.20 10.52 6.56
C SER A 198 -2.01 10.92 7.77
N SER A 199 -2.83 11.94 7.61
CA SER A 199 -3.87 12.31 8.58
C SER A 199 -5.20 11.56 8.36
N SER A 200 -5.38 10.82 7.27
CA SER A 200 -6.65 10.19 6.97
C SER A 200 -6.88 8.91 7.77
N PHE A 201 -8.03 8.83 8.44
CA PHE A 201 -8.47 7.69 9.25
C PHE A 201 -9.05 6.53 8.43
N ASP A 202 -9.45 6.79 7.21
CA ASP A 202 -10.12 5.82 6.33
C ASP A 202 -9.16 5.08 5.40
N GLY A 203 -7.84 5.33 5.53
CA GLY A 203 -6.81 4.83 4.62
C GLY A 203 -6.88 5.50 3.25
N GLY A 204 -7.53 6.64 3.15
CA GLY A 204 -7.40 7.54 2.02
C GLY A 204 -5.96 8.03 1.90
N THR A 205 -5.65 8.66 0.81
CA THR A 205 -4.32 9.23 0.53
C THR A 205 -4.32 10.75 0.67
N GLU A 206 -5.45 11.33 1.01
CA GLU A 206 -5.58 12.74 1.33
C GLU A 206 -4.75 13.06 2.57
N GLY A 207 -3.89 14.06 2.50
CA GLY A 207 -2.98 14.45 3.58
C GLY A 207 -1.76 13.53 3.74
N PHE A 208 -1.50 12.58 2.84
CA PHE A 208 -0.19 11.98 2.69
C PHE A 208 0.75 13.06 2.15
N GLY A 209 1.64 13.52 3.05
CA GLY A 209 2.52 14.65 2.83
C GLY A 209 3.12 14.69 1.43
N ASP A 210 2.76 15.73 0.75
CA ASP A 210 3.40 16.22 -0.47
C ASP A 210 4.50 17.23 -0.08
N ASP A 211 5.07 17.06 1.14
CA ASP A 211 6.07 17.97 1.73
C ASP A 211 7.46 17.81 1.10
N GLY A 212 7.52 17.47 -0.16
CA GLY A 212 8.74 17.49 -0.97
C GLY A 212 8.75 18.57 -2.04
N GLY A 213 7.75 19.45 -2.11
CA GLY A 213 7.65 20.55 -3.04
C GLY A 213 7.72 21.87 -2.32
N SER A 214 8.82 22.58 -2.46
CA SER A 214 8.93 24.00 -2.13
C SER A 214 7.67 24.73 -2.59
N ALA A 215 6.93 25.28 -1.65
CA ALA A 215 5.98 26.32 -1.91
C ALA A 215 6.75 27.56 -2.38
N SER A 216 6.96 27.69 -3.67
CA SER A 216 7.11 28.99 -4.27
C SER A 216 5.72 29.58 -4.40
N SER A 217 5.33 30.34 -3.41
CA SER A 217 4.31 31.35 -3.52
C SER A 217 4.73 32.33 -4.60
N ASP A 218 4.18 32.17 -5.80
CA ASP A 218 4.16 33.22 -6.78
C ASP A 218 2.74 33.80 -6.79
N SER A 219 2.59 34.82 -5.98
CA SER A 219 1.57 35.84 -6.06
C SER A 219 2.06 36.87 -7.06
N GLY A 220 1.35 37.06 -8.12
CA GLY A 220 1.64 38.19 -9.00
C GLY A 220 0.93 38.05 -10.32
N GLY A 221 -0.16 38.67 -10.44
CA GLY A 221 -0.30 39.88 -11.24
C GLY A 221 -0.88 39.59 -12.61
N ASP A 222 -2.15 39.81 -12.65
CA ASP A 222 -3.00 40.29 -13.72
C ASP A 222 -2.30 41.21 -14.69
N SER A 223 -2.55 41.00 -15.97
CA SER A 223 -2.95 41.99 -16.97
C SER A 223 -2.51 41.66 -18.38
N GLY A 224 -3.50 41.54 -19.24
CA GLY A 224 -3.59 42.44 -20.38
C GLY A 224 -3.07 41.95 -21.72
N GLY A 225 -3.99 41.56 -22.57
CA GLY A 225 -4.18 42.19 -23.85
C GLY A 225 -3.17 41.87 -24.98
N GLY A 226 -3.71 41.55 -26.15
CA GLY A 226 -3.04 41.88 -27.37
C GLY A 226 -3.20 40.85 -28.48
N ASP A 227 -4.16 41.16 -29.34
CA ASP A 227 -4.45 40.65 -30.66
C ASP A 227 -3.28 40.51 -31.64
N GLY A 228 -3.52 39.71 -32.67
CA GLY A 228 -2.86 39.78 -33.97
C GLY A 228 -2.33 38.41 -34.40
N GLY A 229 -2.88 37.68 -35.32
CA GLY A 229 -3.26 38.05 -36.68
C GLY A 229 -2.28 37.48 -37.69
N GLY A 230 -2.78 36.65 -38.62
CA GLY A 230 -2.14 36.41 -39.92
C GLY A 230 -1.27 35.14 -39.92
N GLY A 231 -1.57 34.07 -40.67
CA GLY A 231 -1.78 34.01 -42.09
C GLY A 231 -0.60 33.32 -42.76
N GLY A 232 -0.85 32.33 -43.58
CA GLY A 232 0.10 32.04 -44.61
C GLY A 232 0.38 30.57 -44.89
N CYS A 233 -0.29 30.10 -45.87
CA CYS A 233 -0.18 28.94 -46.73
C CYS A 233 1.19 28.55 -47.27
N GLY A 234 1.29 27.30 -47.78
CA GLY A 234 2.18 26.83 -48.82
C GLY A 234 2.87 25.56 -48.35
N GLY A 235 2.77 24.36 -48.91
CA GLY A 235 2.62 23.98 -50.31
C GLY A 235 3.92 23.39 -50.80
N GLY A 236 3.88 22.16 -51.22
CA GLY A 236 4.80 21.70 -52.21
C GLY A 236 5.70 20.51 -51.84
N ASP A 237 5.44 19.47 -52.52
CA ASP A 237 6.17 18.32 -53.05
C ASP A 237 6.49 17.16 -52.09
#